data_021396cf00311e0769696475664db69f
#
_entry.id   021396cf00311e0769696475664db69f
#
_cell.length_a   1.000
_cell.length_b   1.000
_cell.length_c   1.000
_cell.angle_alpha   90.00
_cell.angle_beta   90.00
_cell.angle_gamma   90.00
#
_symmetry.space_group_name_H-M   'P 1'
#
loop_
_entity.id
_entity.type
_entity.pdbx_description
1 polymer ?
#
loop_
_entity_poly.entity_id
_entity_poly.type
_entity_poly.pdbx_seq_one_letter_code
_entity_poly.pdbx_strand_id
1 'polypeptide(L)'
;MRETRQVRWLAGAGAVIVAAATITMAAGTAQAAEGNILAAGSAQAIPGSYIVKLKDFSTASVDSLASKFGTKIDRTYEGGFKGFATSASEKQAKRLAADPSVEYVEQNQVFHVETTQANPPSWGLDRIDQASLPLNASYSYTTTGAGVNAYVIDTGVRITHQTFGGRAVNGYDAVDNDNVAQDGNGHGTHVAGTIGGSQYGVAKGVKIIAVRVLDNAGSGTTAGVVAGINWVTNNHVKPATANMSLGGGASTALDDAVRASIARGVTYGVAAGNSNANASGFSPARVTQAITVGATERTDARASYSNFGSVLDVFAPGSGITSSWNTSDTATNTISGTSMATPHVVGVTARYLQSNPSATPATVSSAITSTATLNKVTNPGSGSPNRLLFRAPTA
;
A
#
# COMPACT_ATOMS: atom_id res chain seq x y z
N MET A 1 -3.18 -91.41 18.07
CA MET A 1 -4.56 -91.74 18.33
C MET A 1 -5.39 -90.83 17.45
N ARG A 2 -5.82 -91.28 16.32
CA ARG A 2 -7.17 -91.72 15.92
C ARG A 2 -8.25 -90.93 16.71
N GLU A 3 -9.07 -90.11 16.02
CA GLU A 3 -10.35 -90.65 15.52
C GLU A 3 -10.97 -89.65 14.47
N THR A 4 -11.40 -90.28 13.42
CA THR A 4 -12.29 -89.91 12.33
C THR A 4 -13.76 -89.79 12.75
N ARG A 5 -14.56 -88.96 12.09
CA ARG A 5 -15.99 -89.22 11.71
C ARG A 5 -16.59 -87.90 11.21
N GLN A 6 -17.17 -87.81 10.14
CA GLN A 6 -18.03 -88.45 9.16
C GLN A 6 -18.96 -87.38 8.57
N VAL A 7 -19.09 -87.50 7.33
CA VAL A 7 -19.97 -86.77 6.41
C VAL A 7 -21.46 -86.97 6.71
N ARG A 8 -22.27 -85.96 6.60
CA ARG A 8 -23.69 -86.09 6.27
C ARG A 8 -24.10 -85.07 5.22
N TRP A 9 -24.47 -85.57 4.04
CA TRP A 9 -25.19 -84.88 2.98
C TRP A 9 -26.67 -84.76 3.42
N LEU A 10 -27.27 -83.54 3.21
CA LEU A 10 -28.70 -83.42 3.03
C LEU A 10 -28.92 -82.39 1.92
N ALA A 11 -29.54 -82.91 0.86
CA ALA A 11 -30.02 -82.16 -0.27
C ALA A 11 -31.32 -81.39 0.13
N GLY A 12 -31.44 -80.16 -0.25
CA GLY A 12 -32.66 -79.35 -0.11
C GLY A 12 -32.78 -78.34 -1.21
N ALA A 13 -33.84 -78.48 -1.97
CA ALA A 13 -34.19 -77.84 -3.21
C ALA A 13 -34.25 -76.31 -3.23
N GLY A 14 -33.87 -75.74 -4.29
CA GLY A 14 -34.11 -74.56 -5.03
C GLY A 14 -35.06 -73.46 -4.58
N ALA A 15 -34.55 -72.27 -4.65
CA ALA A 15 -35.32 -71.10 -5.12
C ALA A 15 -34.33 -70.11 -5.78
N VAL A 16 -34.40 -70.01 -7.08
CA VAL A 16 -33.69 -68.97 -7.84
C VAL A 16 -34.44 -67.65 -7.63
N ILE A 17 -33.89 -66.76 -6.77
CA ILE A 17 -34.35 -65.36 -6.70
C ILE A 17 -33.47 -64.59 -7.66
N VAL A 18 -34.02 -64.18 -8.83
CA VAL A 18 -33.41 -63.21 -9.71
C VAL A 18 -33.56 -61.83 -9.06
N ALA A 19 -32.53 -61.37 -8.39
CA ALA A 19 -32.43 -59.98 -7.93
C ALA A 19 -32.08 -59.13 -9.13
N ALA A 20 -33.04 -58.40 -9.67
CA ALA A 20 -32.81 -57.31 -10.63
C ALA A 20 -32.08 -56.20 -9.90
N ALA A 21 -30.75 -56.07 -10.10
CA ALA A 21 -29.98 -54.94 -9.67
C ALA A 21 -30.33 -53.74 -10.55
N THR A 22 -31.19 -52.85 -10.05
CA THR A 22 -31.39 -51.52 -10.64
C THR A 22 -30.13 -50.73 -10.39
N ILE A 23 -29.26 -50.60 -11.42
CA ILE A 23 -28.16 -49.63 -11.44
C ILE A 23 -28.78 -48.25 -11.59
N THR A 24 -28.99 -47.57 -10.47
CA THR A 24 -29.21 -46.10 -10.45
C THR A 24 -27.90 -45.45 -10.88
N MET A 25 -27.79 -45.10 -12.14
CA MET A 25 -26.76 -44.15 -12.58
C MET A 25 -27.08 -42.81 -11.93
N ALA A 26 -26.35 -42.49 -10.84
CA ALA A 26 -26.26 -41.13 -10.36
C ALA A 26 -25.64 -40.32 -11.49
N ALA A 27 -26.43 -39.50 -12.18
CA ALA A 27 -25.94 -38.49 -13.09
C ALA A 27 -25.15 -37.49 -12.26
N GLY A 28 -23.86 -37.75 -12.02
CA GLY A 28 -22.92 -36.79 -11.51
C GLY A 28 -22.92 -35.61 -12.48
N THR A 29 -23.31 -34.44 -12.02
CA THR A 29 -23.12 -33.18 -12.77
C THR A 29 -21.64 -33.08 -13.08
N ALA A 30 -21.24 -33.35 -14.34
CA ALA A 30 -19.88 -33.16 -14.78
C ALA A 30 -19.55 -31.68 -14.57
N GLN A 31 -18.75 -31.38 -13.57
CA GLN A 31 -18.27 -30.04 -13.34
C GLN A 31 -17.41 -29.63 -14.55
N ALA A 32 -17.76 -28.51 -15.16
CA ALA A 32 -17.00 -28.03 -16.31
C ALA A 32 -15.53 -27.84 -15.93
N ALA A 33 -14.61 -28.37 -16.73
CA ALA A 33 -13.17 -28.21 -16.48
C ALA A 33 -12.79 -26.74 -16.36
N GLU A 34 -11.94 -26.42 -15.38
CA GLU A 34 -11.39 -25.08 -15.14
C GLU A 34 -9.86 -25.12 -15.24
N GLY A 35 -9.28 -24.16 -15.97
CA GLY A 35 -7.84 -23.97 -16.09
C GLY A 35 -7.34 -22.80 -15.24
N ASN A 36 -6.03 -22.62 -15.22
CA ASN A 36 -5.38 -21.52 -14.49
C ASN A 36 -5.36 -20.24 -15.32
N ILE A 37 -5.50 -19.10 -14.65
CA ILE A 37 -5.36 -17.77 -15.24
C ILE A 37 -3.98 -17.23 -14.85
N LEU A 38 -3.16 -16.88 -15.83
CA LEU A 38 -1.87 -16.25 -15.61
C LEU A 38 -2.06 -14.82 -15.08
N ALA A 39 -1.11 -14.33 -14.26
CA ALA A 39 -1.12 -13.00 -13.65
C ALA A 39 -2.40 -12.66 -12.86
N ALA A 40 -3.22 -13.66 -12.48
CA ALA A 40 -4.37 -13.44 -11.61
C ALA A 40 -3.92 -12.89 -10.25
N GLY A 41 -4.58 -11.81 -9.81
CA GLY A 41 -4.26 -11.17 -8.51
C GLY A 41 -3.01 -10.30 -8.52
N SER A 42 -2.42 -9.99 -9.69
CA SER A 42 -1.36 -8.97 -9.76
C SER A 42 -1.89 -7.59 -9.38
N ALA A 43 -1.02 -6.72 -8.85
CA ALA A 43 -1.40 -5.37 -8.44
C ALA A 43 -1.90 -4.50 -9.62
N GLN A 44 -1.54 -4.86 -10.84
CA GLN A 44 -1.92 -4.19 -12.09
C GLN A 44 -3.11 -4.83 -12.78
N ALA A 45 -3.67 -5.92 -12.23
CA ALA A 45 -4.75 -6.67 -12.84
C ALA A 45 -6.02 -5.82 -13.01
N ILE A 46 -6.61 -5.87 -14.21
CA ILE A 46 -7.90 -5.23 -14.51
C ILE A 46 -9.01 -6.24 -14.20
N PRO A 47 -9.84 -6.03 -13.17
CA PRO A 47 -10.90 -6.96 -12.83
C PRO A 47 -11.85 -7.23 -14.01
N GLY A 48 -12.14 -8.51 -14.27
CA GLY A 48 -13.08 -8.90 -15.31
C GLY A 48 -12.57 -8.75 -16.75
N SER A 49 -11.31 -8.43 -16.97
CA SER A 49 -10.70 -8.30 -18.31
C SER A 49 -9.57 -9.32 -18.48
N TYR A 50 -9.55 -10.01 -19.61
CA TYR A 50 -8.63 -11.11 -19.88
C TYR A 50 -8.10 -11.08 -21.30
N ILE A 51 -6.88 -11.58 -21.50
CA ILE A 51 -6.27 -11.85 -22.78
C ILE A 51 -6.28 -13.37 -23.00
N VAL A 52 -6.85 -13.81 -24.09
CA VAL A 52 -6.93 -15.24 -24.47
C VAL A 52 -6.01 -15.46 -25.66
N LYS A 53 -4.98 -16.29 -25.48
CA LYS A 53 -4.08 -16.74 -26.56
C LYS A 53 -4.57 -18.09 -27.08
N LEU A 54 -4.77 -18.19 -28.36
CA LEU A 54 -5.08 -19.46 -29.03
C LEU A 54 -3.80 -20.20 -29.40
N LYS A 55 -3.87 -21.54 -29.44
CA LYS A 55 -2.76 -22.35 -29.97
C LYS A 55 -2.54 -22.02 -31.44
N ASP A 56 -1.31 -22.00 -31.88
CA ASP A 56 -0.96 -21.57 -33.25
C ASP A 56 -1.66 -22.37 -34.34
N PHE A 57 -1.86 -23.66 -34.14
CA PHE A 57 -2.54 -24.56 -35.07
C PHE A 57 -4.05 -24.70 -34.81
N SER A 58 -4.63 -23.92 -33.93
CA SER A 58 -6.07 -23.96 -33.65
C SER A 58 -6.87 -23.43 -34.84
N THR A 59 -7.90 -24.17 -35.24
CA THR A 59 -8.90 -23.74 -36.22
C THR A 59 -10.11 -23.08 -35.58
N ALA A 60 -10.16 -23.01 -34.25
CA ALA A 60 -11.27 -22.37 -33.55
C ALA A 60 -11.34 -20.86 -33.86
N SER A 61 -12.54 -20.37 -34.16
CA SER A 61 -12.77 -18.95 -34.34
C SER A 61 -12.94 -18.27 -32.96
N VAL A 62 -12.49 -17.04 -32.86
CA VAL A 62 -12.64 -16.21 -31.67
C VAL A 62 -14.12 -16.07 -31.29
N ASP A 63 -15.00 -15.83 -32.30
CA ASP A 63 -16.44 -15.66 -32.08
C ASP A 63 -17.09 -16.93 -31.53
N SER A 64 -16.67 -18.11 -32.03
CA SER A 64 -17.24 -19.38 -31.54
C SER A 64 -16.84 -19.66 -30.10
N LEU A 65 -15.61 -19.32 -29.72
CA LEU A 65 -15.15 -19.44 -28.32
C LEU A 65 -15.86 -18.44 -27.39
N ALA A 66 -15.94 -17.18 -27.78
CA ALA A 66 -16.64 -16.18 -27.01
C ALA A 66 -18.12 -16.57 -26.78
N SER A 67 -18.79 -16.99 -27.82
CA SER A 67 -20.19 -17.49 -27.75
C SER A 67 -20.31 -18.73 -26.86
N LYS A 68 -19.42 -19.71 -27.01
CA LYS A 68 -19.40 -20.95 -26.21
C LYS A 68 -19.29 -20.70 -24.73
N PHE A 69 -18.52 -19.69 -24.32
CA PHE A 69 -18.29 -19.38 -22.92
C PHE A 69 -19.08 -18.17 -22.40
N GLY A 70 -19.88 -17.53 -23.27
CA GLY A 70 -20.74 -16.40 -22.94
C GLY A 70 -19.93 -15.16 -22.53
N THR A 71 -18.79 -14.94 -23.19
CA THR A 71 -17.91 -13.78 -22.93
C THR A 71 -18.07 -12.73 -24.03
N LYS A 72 -17.72 -11.48 -23.74
CA LYS A 72 -17.76 -10.38 -24.69
C LYS A 72 -16.37 -10.12 -25.25
N ILE A 73 -16.22 -10.15 -26.58
CA ILE A 73 -14.99 -9.76 -27.24
C ILE A 73 -14.83 -8.24 -27.17
N ASP A 74 -13.71 -7.79 -26.61
CA ASP A 74 -13.34 -6.37 -26.56
C ASP A 74 -12.39 -6.02 -27.71
N ARG A 75 -11.53 -6.98 -28.12
CA ARG A 75 -10.58 -6.83 -29.22
C ARG A 75 -10.14 -8.20 -29.75
N THR A 76 -10.00 -8.34 -31.06
CA THR A 76 -9.41 -9.51 -31.73
C THR A 76 -7.97 -9.19 -32.13
N TYR A 77 -7.09 -10.20 -32.00
CA TYR A 77 -5.69 -10.14 -32.41
C TYR A 77 -5.44 -11.16 -33.52
N GLU A 78 -4.82 -10.71 -34.61
CA GLU A 78 -4.46 -11.51 -35.76
C GLU A 78 -2.96 -11.35 -36.07
N GLY A 79 -2.36 -12.34 -36.69
CA GLY A 79 -0.94 -12.32 -37.00
C GLY A 79 -0.09 -13.15 -36.05
N GLY A 80 1.05 -12.64 -35.60
CA GLY A 80 2.00 -13.35 -34.72
C GLY A 80 1.47 -13.69 -33.32
N PHE A 81 0.44 -12.98 -32.89
CA PHE A 81 -0.35 -13.29 -31.69
C PHE A 81 -1.80 -13.56 -32.15
N LYS A 82 -2.22 -14.81 -32.10
CA LYS A 82 -3.60 -15.19 -32.42
C LYS A 82 -4.41 -15.31 -31.16
N GLY A 83 -5.46 -14.49 -30.99
CA GLY A 83 -6.26 -14.49 -29.78
C GLY A 83 -7.21 -13.31 -29.66
N PHE A 84 -7.65 -13.00 -28.46
CA PHE A 84 -8.57 -11.88 -28.22
C PHE A 84 -8.50 -11.37 -26.79
N ALA A 85 -8.86 -10.08 -26.58
CA ALA A 85 -9.20 -9.55 -25.29
C ALA A 85 -10.70 -9.73 -25.04
N THR A 86 -11.06 -10.05 -23.81
CA THR A 86 -12.45 -10.31 -23.46
C THR A 86 -12.81 -9.80 -22.08
N SER A 87 -14.04 -9.30 -21.96
CA SER A 87 -14.70 -9.05 -20.67
C SER A 87 -15.43 -10.31 -20.25
N ALA A 88 -15.11 -10.84 -19.08
CA ALA A 88 -15.64 -12.11 -18.56
C ALA A 88 -15.63 -12.14 -17.02
N SER A 89 -16.44 -12.99 -16.43
CA SER A 89 -16.26 -13.39 -15.04
C SER A 89 -15.05 -14.31 -14.89
N GLU A 90 -14.45 -14.37 -13.71
CA GLU A 90 -13.31 -15.26 -13.42
C GLU A 90 -13.64 -16.73 -13.74
N LYS A 91 -14.87 -17.18 -13.45
CA LYS A 91 -15.34 -18.53 -13.79
C LYS A 91 -15.36 -18.78 -15.29
N GLN A 92 -15.80 -17.80 -16.08
CA GLN A 92 -15.77 -17.92 -17.56
C GLN A 92 -14.34 -17.95 -18.07
N ALA A 93 -13.45 -17.12 -17.53
CA ALA A 93 -12.04 -17.09 -17.89
C ALA A 93 -11.33 -18.41 -17.54
N LYS A 94 -11.61 -19.03 -16.40
CA LYS A 94 -11.11 -20.36 -16.02
C LYS A 94 -11.60 -21.46 -16.96
N ARG A 95 -12.85 -21.38 -17.40
CA ARG A 95 -13.40 -22.32 -18.38
C ARG A 95 -12.78 -22.14 -19.78
N LEU A 96 -12.52 -20.90 -20.19
CA LEU A 96 -11.75 -20.59 -21.40
C LEU A 96 -10.33 -21.17 -21.31
N ALA A 97 -9.65 -21.02 -20.18
CA ALA A 97 -8.31 -21.56 -19.96
C ALA A 97 -8.23 -23.10 -20.03
N ALA A 98 -9.35 -23.78 -19.82
CA ALA A 98 -9.44 -25.25 -19.95
C ALA A 98 -9.78 -25.72 -21.37
N ASP A 99 -10.08 -24.81 -22.29
CA ASP A 99 -10.45 -25.20 -23.67
C ASP A 99 -9.23 -25.71 -24.45
N PRO A 100 -9.33 -26.86 -25.16
CA PRO A 100 -8.21 -27.45 -25.89
C PRO A 100 -7.60 -26.54 -26.96
N SER A 101 -8.36 -25.57 -27.50
CA SER A 101 -7.91 -24.62 -28.51
C SER A 101 -7.17 -23.41 -27.93
N VAL A 102 -7.28 -23.21 -26.63
CA VAL A 102 -6.63 -22.11 -25.89
C VAL A 102 -5.25 -22.55 -25.40
N GLU A 103 -4.25 -21.72 -25.61
CA GLU A 103 -2.90 -21.92 -25.08
C GLU A 103 -2.80 -21.45 -23.64
N TYR A 104 -3.28 -20.24 -23.37
CA TYR A 104 -3.42 -19.68 -22.02
C TYR A 104 -4.46 -18.56 -21.99
N VAL A 105 -4.91 -18.26 -20.76
CA VAL A 105 -5.65 -17.05 -20.43
C VAL A 105 -4.83 -16.28 -19.41
N GLU A 106 -4.64 -14.99 -19.66
CA GLU A 106 -3.93 -14.08 -18.78
C GLU A 106 -4.85 -12.93 -18.33
N GLN A 107 -4.77 -12.56 -17.06
CA GLN A 107 -5.46 -11.37 -16.57
C GLN A 107 -4.90 -10.14 -17.27
N ASN A 108 -5.76 -9.34 -17.89
CA ASN A 108 -5.33 -8.09 -18.50
C ASN A 108 -4.79 -7.13 -17.43
N GLN A 109 -3.77 -6.36 -17.78
CA GLN A 109 -3.04 -5.50 -16.84
C GLN A 109 -2.91 -4.08 -17.37
N VAL A 110 -2.78 -3.11 -16.45
CA VAL A 110 -2.46 -1.72 -16.77
C VAL A 110 -0.95 -1.56 -16.86
N PHE A 111 -0.47 -0.91 -17.90
CA PHE A 111 0.92 -0.49 -18.06
C PHE A 111 1.01 1.02 -17.88
N HIS A 112 2.03 1.49 -17.16
CA HIS A 112 2.28 2.90 -16.91
C HIS A 112 3.66 3.28 -17.46
N VAL A 113 3.79 4.52 -17.91
CA VAL A 113 5.11 5.11 -18.18
C VAL A 113 5.77 5.40 -16.84
N GLU A 114 6.94 4.80 -16.60
CA GLU A 114 7.75 5.11 -15.42
C GLU A 114 8.50 6.42 -15.63
N THR A 115 8.46 7.27 -14.61
CA THR A 115 9.30 8.46 -14.53
C THR A 115 10.45 8.19 -13.57
N THR A 116 11.69 8.44 -14.03
CA THR A 116 12.87 8.27 -13.22
C THR A 116 13.53 9.62 -12.95
N GLN A 117 13.76 9.93 -11.69
CA GLN A 117 14.59 11.04 -11.24
C GLN A 117 16.01 10.52 -11.02
N ALA A 118 16.95 10.88 -11.88
CA ALA A 118 18.36 10.55 -11.68
C ALA A 118 18.95 11.37 -10.53
N ASN A 119 19.83 10.77 -9.74
CA ASN A 119 20.55 11.39 -8.63
C ASN A 119 19.63 12.20 -7.69
N PRO A 120 18.62 11.58 -7.08
CA PRO A 120 17.73 12.31 -6.18
C PRO A 120 18.55 12.95 -5.05
N PRO A 121 18.27 14.21 -4.66
CA PRO A 121 19.08 14.93 -3.68
C PRO A 121 18.96 14.37 -2.26
N SER A 122 17.96 13.52 -2.01
CA SER A 122 17.78 12.77 -0.78
C SER A 122 17.90 11.27 -1.07
N TRP A 123 18.80 10.58 -0.37
CA TRP A 123 19.00 9.14 -0.51
C TRP A 123 17.76 8.33 -0.11
N GLY A 124 16.87 8.92 0.69
CA GLY A 124 15.63 8.28 1.09
C GLY A 124 14.72 7.95 -0.09
N LEU A 125 14.69 8.78 -1.12
CA LEU A 125 13.94 8.52 -2.35
C LEU A 125 14.46 7.29 -3.08
N ASP A 126 15.78 7.20 -3.28
CA ASP A 126 16.48 6.07 -3.90
C ASP A 126 16.28 4.77 -3.09
N ARG A 127 16.18 4.87 -1.75
CA ARG A 127 16.03 3.66 -0.92
C ARG A 127 14.62 3.06 -0.99
N ILE A 128 13.58 3.87 -1.13
CA ILE A 128 12.20 3.39 -1.01
C ILE A 128 11.64 2.78 -2.30
N ASP A 129 12.30 2.94 -3.45
CA ASP A 129 11.88 2.36 -4.73
C ASP A 129 12.64 1.07 -5.09
N GLN A 130 13.53 0.60 -4.21
CA GLN A 130 14.27 -0.64 -4.38
C GLN A 130 14.20 -1.55 -3.15
N ALA A 131 14.20 -2.87 -3.38
CA ALA A 131 14.04 -3.85 -2.29
C ALA A 131 15.31 -4.03 -1.44
N SER A 132 16.49 -3.75 -1.97
CA SER A 132 17.78 -4.03 -1.31
C SER A 132 18.85 -3.03 -1.71
N LEU A 133 19.85 -2.84 -0.84
CA LEU A 133 21.08 -2.16 -1.16
C LEU A 133 21.93 -2.98 -2.19
N PRO A 134 22.85 -2.33 -2.93
CA PRO A 134 23.24 -0.92 -2.87
C PRO A 134 22.23 0.02 -3.54
N LEU A 135 22.26 1.31 -3.17
CA LEU A 135 21.50 2.36 -3.83
C LEU A 135 21.98 2.52 -5.29
N ASN A 136 21.06 2.84 -6.20
CA ASN A 136 21.31 2.91 -7.64
C ASN A 136 21.34 4.33 -8.21
N ALA A 137 21.28 5.35 -7.33
CA ALA A 137 21.25 6.78 -7.65
C ALA A 137 20.03 7.18 -8.53
N SER A 138 18.91 6.51 -8.35
CA SER A 138 17.66 6.85 -9.05
C SER A 138 16.45 6.77 -8.12
N TYR A 139 15.37 7.44 -8.51
CA TYR A 139 14.05 7.29 -7.91
C TYR A 139 13.02 7.17 -9.02
N SER A 140 12.39 6.01 -9.11
CA SER A 140 11.41 5.69 -10.15
C SER A 140 9.99 5.65 -9.60
N TYR A 141 9.04 6.17 -10.36
CA TYR A 141 7.64 6.23 -9.94
C TYR A 141 6.70 6.32 -11.15
N THR A 142 5.49 5.80 -11.00
CA THR A 142 4.41 5.88 -12.00
C THR A 142 3.29 6.83 -11.55
N THR A 143 3.18 7.06 -10.24
CA THR A 143 2.17 7.93 -9.63
C THR A 143 2.84 9.04 -8.83
N THR A 144 2.21 10.21 -8.81
CA THR A 144 2.74 11.42 -8.16
C THR A 144 1.94 11.88 -6.96
N GLY A 145 0.87 11.16 -6.58
CA GLY A 145 -0.07 11.62 -5.56
C GLY A 145 -1.02 12.73 -6.05
N ALA A 146 -1.13 12.93 -7.37
CA ALA A 146 -2.04 13.93 -7.94
C ALA A 146 -3.49 13.66 -7.52
N GLY A 147 -4.22 14.72 -7.16
CA GLY A 147 -5.59 14.63 -6.67
C GLY A 147 -5.73 14.23 -5.20
N VAL A 148 -4.62 13.93 -4.50
CA VAL A 148 -4.61 13.58 -3.08
C VAL A 148 -4.23 14.81 -2.24
N ASN A 149 -4.84 14.92 -1.05
CA ASN A 149 -4.60 15.99 -0.08
C ASN A 149 -3.76 15.45 1.08
N ALA A 150 -2.57 16.00 1.29
CA ALA A 150 -1.68 15.68 2.41
C ALA A 150 -1.66 16.82 3.43
N TYR A 151 -2.18 16.54 4.60
CA TYR A 151 -2.25 17.49 5.73
C TYR A 151 -0.97 17.36 6.56
N VAL A 152 -0.20 18.45 6.66
CA VAL A 152 1.03 18.52 7.44
C VAL A 152 0.73 19.20 8.76
N ILE A 153 0.56 18.41 9.82
CA ILE A 153 0.25 18.87 11.19
C ILE A 153 1.59 19.01 11.92
N ASP A 154 2.14 20.25 11.92
CA ASP A 154 3.54 20.51 12.31
C ASP A 154 3.76 21.98 12.69
N THR A 155 4.95 22.56 12.44
CA THR A 155 5.32 23.97 12.68
C THR A 155 4.78 24.95 11.63
N GLY A 156 3.97 24.49 10.69
CA GLY A 156 3.52 25.23 9.51
C GLY A 156 4.30 24.80 8.24
N VAL A 157 4.07 25.48 7.14
CA VAL A 157 4.79 25.26 5.87
C VAL A 157 5.05 26.61 5.20
N ARG A 158 6.29 26.80 4.69
CA ARG A 158 6.57 27.89 3.75
C ARG A 158 5.96 27.59 2.39
N ILE A 159 4.68 27.93 2.23
CA ILE A 159 3.88 27.56 1.04
C ILE A 159 4.40 28.16 -0.26
N THR A 160 5.18 29.25 -0.19
CA THR A 160 5.82 29.92 -1.35
C THR A 160 7.08 29.22 -1.83
N HIS A 161 7.59 28.23 -1.10
CA HIS A 161 8.81 27.51 -1.49
C HIS A 161 8.64 26.89 -2.88
N GLN A 162 9.60 27.16 -3.79
CA GLN A 162 9.54 26.77 -5.20
C GLN A 162 9.33 25.27 -5.42
N THR A 163 9.79 24.43 -4.48
CA THR A 163 9.62 22.97 -4.55
C THR A 163 8.14 22.55 -4.60
N PHE A 164 7.23 23.37 -4.11
CA PHE A 164 5.80 23.05 -4.12
C PHE A 164 5.09 23.48 -5.41
N GLY A 165 5.63 24.44 -6.17
CA GLY A 165 5.03 24.87 -7.44
C GLY A 165 3.57 25.30 -7.30
N GLY A 166 3.19 25.97 -6.21
CA GLY A 166 1.82 26.40 -5.92
C GLY A 166 0.88 25.30 -5.37
N ARG A 167 1.37 24.08 -5.12
CA ARG A 167 0.57 22.96 -4.57
C ARG A 167 0.45 22.99 -3.05
N ALA A 168 1.21 23.84 -2.36
CA ALA A 168 1.09 24.03 -0.92
C ALA A 168 0.17 25.21 -0.61
N VAL A 169 -0.74 25.02 0.33
CA VAL A 169 -1.71 26.03 0.76
C VAL A 169 -1.82 26.07 2.28
N ASN A 170 -2.23 27.19 2.83
CA ASN A 170 -2.59 27.28 4.24
C ASN A 170 -3.90 26.54 4.51
N GLY A 171 -3.98 25.90 5.67
CA GLY A 171 -5.18 25.28 6.21
C GLY A 171 -5.61 25.97 7.49
N TYR A 172 -4.88 25.74 8.60
CA TYR A 172 -5.21 26.26 9.91
C TYR A 172 -3.96 26.48 10.77
N ASP A 173 -3.96 27.54 11.54
CA ASP A 173 -2.96 27.80 12.57
C ASP A 173 -3.61 27.75 13.97
N ALA A 174 -3.27 26.71 14.74
CA ALA A 174 -3.74 26.55 16.11
C ALA A 174 -2.90 27.33 17.14
N VAL A 175 -1.74 27.87 16.74
CA VAL A 175 -0.86 28.66 17.60
C VAL A 175 -1.41 30.09 17.71
N ASP A 176 -1.68 30.71 16.56
CA ASP A 176 -2.18 32.08 16.46
C ASP A 176 -3.72 32.14 16.28
N ASN A 177 -4.36 30.97 16.12
CA ASN A 177 -5.80 30.78 15.92
C ASN A 177 -6.33 31.51 14.70
N ASP A 178 -5.65 31.33 13.58
CA ASP A 178 -6.03 31.91 12.29
C ASP A 178 -5.88 30.90 11.12
N ASN A 179 -5.80 31.36 9.88
CA ASN A 179 -5.65 30.50 8.71
C ASN A 179 -4.31 30.70 7.97
N VAL A 180 -3.29 31.24 8.63
CA VAL A 180 -1.97 31.51 8.05
C VAL A 180 -0.92 30.64 8.72
N ALA A 181 -0.86 29.38 8.33
CA ALA A 181 0.01 28.35 8.90
C ALA A 181 1.47 28.49 8.38
N GLN A 182 2.05 29.69 8.49
CA GLN A 182 3.42 29.99 8.09
C GLN A 182 4.41 29.31 9.01
N ASP A 183 5.43 28.67 8.43
CA ASP A 183 6.49 27.99 9.16
C ASP A 183 7.58 28.97 9.63
N GLY A 184 7.67 29.21 10.92
CA GLY A 184 8.72 30.01 11.54
C GLY A 184 9.90 29.19 12.09
N ASN A 185 9.85 27.85 11.99
CA ASN A 185 10.86 26.91 12.48
C ASN A 185 11.69 26.28 11.35
N GLY A 186 11.02 25.70 10.36
CA GLY A 186 11.60 24.97 9.24
C GLY A 186 11.26 23.47 9.22
N HIS A 187 10.90 22.89 10.35
CA HIS A 187 10.63 21.45 10.47
C HIS A 187 9.43 21.03 9.58
N GLY A 188 8.31 21.74 9.64
CA GLY A 188 7.13 21.43 8.84
C GLY A 188 7.35 21.62 7.33
N THR A 189 8.15 22.62 6.93
CA THR A 189 8.55 22.82 5.52
C THR A 189 9.42 21.65 5.04
N HIS A 190 10.33 21.15 5.88
CA HIS A 190 11.16 20.00 5.56
C HIS A 190 10.32 18.72 5.38
N VAL A 191 9.40 18.48 6.30
CA VAL A 191 8.44 17.36 6.25
C VAL A 191 7.58 17.44 4.99
N ALA A 192 6.97 18.61 4.71
CA ALA A 192 6.17 18.84 3.52
C ALA A 192 6.96 18.60 2.22
N GLY A 193 8.24 19.01 2.18
CA GLY A 193 9.13 18.79 1.05
C GLY A 193 9.39 17.32 0.78
N THR A 194 9.58 16.52 1.84
CA THR A 194 9.77 15.07 1.73
C THR A 194 8.49 14.36 1.30
N ILE A 195 7.31 14.84 1.68
CA ILE A 195 6.03 14.31 1.17
C ILE A 195 5.87 14.64 -0.31
N GLY A 196 5.95 15.94 -0.69
CA GLY A 196 5.40 16.43 -1.95
C GLY A 196 6.24 17.43 -2.72
N GLY A 197 7.49 17.70 -2.34
CA GLY A 197 8.38 18.57 -3.09
C GLY A 197 8.75 18.01 -4.45
N SER A 198 8.91 18.86 -5.46
CA SER A 198 9.25 18.45 -6.83
C SER A 198 10.59 17.71 -6.91
N GLN A 199 11.58 18.09 -6.09
CA GLN A 199 12.92 17.48 -6.06
C GLN A 199 13.06 16.45 -4.92
N TYR A 200 12.53 16.76 -3.74
CA TYR A 200 12.72 15.99 -2.50
C TYR A 200 11.57 15.04 -2.20
N GLY A 201 10.42 15.23 -2.86
CA GLY A 201 9.17 14.58 -2.51
C GLY A 201 8.99 13.20 -3.12
N VAL A 202 8.40 12.33 -2.32
CA VAL A 202 7.93 11.00 -2.74
C VAL A 202 6.72 11.11 -3.68
N ALA A 203 5.78 12.00 -3.36
CA ALA A 203 4.53 12.24 -4.10
C ALA A 203 4.54 13.64 -4.74
N LYS A 204 5.24 13.78 -5.87
CA LYS A 204 5.58 15.08 -6.48
C LYS A 204 4.38 15.90 -6.99
N GLY A 205 3.19 15.32 -7.09
CA GLY A 205 1.95 15.96 -7.53
C GLY A 205 0.90 16.15 -6.43
N VAL A 206 1.19 15.73 -5.19
CA VAL A 206 0.25 15.83 -4.07
C VAL A 206 0.02 17.29 -3.67
N LYS A 207 -1.20 17.61 -3.22
CA LYS A 207 -1.52 18.91 -2.62
C LYS A 207 -1.14 18.89 -1.13
N ILE A 208 -0.36 19.86 -0.69
CA ILE A 208 0.06 20.04 0.70
C ILE A 208 -0.86 21.04 1.39
N ILE A 209 -1.41 20.70 2.54
CA ILE A 209 -2.21 21.59 3.37
C ILE A 209 -1.50 21.77 4.71
N ALA A 210 -1.06 22.99 4.99
CA ALA A 210 -0.34 23.34 6.21
C ALA A 210 -1.32 23.46 7.39
N VAL A 211 -1.02 22.75 8.49
CA VAL A 211 -1.75 22.86 9.76
C VAL A 211 -0.73 23.09 10.87
N ARG A 212 -0.59 24.35 11.31
CA ARG A 212 0.40 24.73 12.32
C ARG A 212 -0.15 24.48 13.70
N VAL A 213 0.53 23.61 14.45
CA VAL A 213 0.19 23.26 15.86
C VAL A 213 1.40 23.41 16.79
N LEU A 214 2.58 23.65 16.22
CA LEU A 214 3.83 23.90 16.93
C LEU A 214 4.31 25.33 16.61
N ASP A 215 4.85 26.00 17.61
CA ASP A 215 5.39 27.36 17.49
C ASP A 215 6.75 27.40 16.76
N ASN A 216 7.35 28.58 16.68
CA ASN A 216 8.66 28.78 16.03
C ASN A 216 9.82 28.10 16.75
N ALA A 217 9.64 27.70 18.01
CA ALA A 217 10.61 26.90 18.76
C ALA A 217 10.39 25.38 18.56
N GLY A 218 9.36 24.98 17.81
CA GLY A 218 9.00 23.57 17.58
C GLY A 218 8.21 22.96 18.73
N SER A 219 7.62 23.78 19.60
CA SER A 219 6.86 23.34 20.78
C SER A 219 5.36 23.62 20.61
N GLY A 220 4.53 22.77 21.19
CA GLY A 220 3.08 22.94 21.19
C GLY A 220 2.42 22.27 22.39
N THR A 221 1.16 22.60 22.60
CA THR A 221 0.36 22.00 23.68
C THR A 221 -0.52 20.87 23.13
N THR A 222 -0.89 19.91 23.98
CA THR A 222 -1.89 18.90 23.61
C THR A 222 -3.17 19.53 23.06
N ALA A 223 -3.63 20.63 23.68
CA ALA A 223 -4.83 21.35 23.23
C ALA A 223 -4.68 21.91 21.81
N GLY A 224 -3.55 22.53 21.46
CA GLY A 224 -3.25 23.04 20.13
C GLY A 224 -3.16 21.91 19.08
N VAL A 225 -2.47 20.81 19.43
CA VAL A 225 -2.37 19.65 18.52
C VAL A 225 -3.74 19.01 18.28
N VAL A 226 -4.57 18.84 19.33
CA VAL A 226 -5.95 18.35 19.20
C VAL A 226 -6.81 19.30 18.37
N ALA A 227 -6.64 20.62 18.52
CA ALA A 227 -7.35 21.60 17.70
C ALA A 227 -7.00 21.46 16.20
N GLY A 228 -5.72 21.30 15.85
CA GLY A 228 -5.28 21.04 14.48
C GLY A 228 -5.84 19.74 13.90
N ILE A 229 -5.82 18.64 14.68
CA ILE A 229 -6.41 17.35 14.27
C ILE A 229 -7.92 17.49 14.04
N ASN A 230 -8.63 18.17 14.93
CA ASN A 230 -10.07 18.41 14.80
C ASN A 230 -10.39 19.25 13.57
N TRP A 231 -9.56 20.25 13.27
CA TRP A 231 -9.72 21.02 12.05
C TRP A 231 -9.57 20.12 10.81
N VAL A 232 -8.53 19.28 10.74
CA VAL A 232 -8.36 18.29 9.66
C VAL A 232 -9.57 17.37 9.57
N THR A 233 -10.06 16.85 10.71
CA THR A 233 -11.22 15.95 10.78
C THR A 233 -12.46 16.54 10.16
N ASN A 234 -12.68 17.85 10.35
CA ASN A 234 -13.88 18.55 9.89
C ASN A 234 -13.75 19.13 8.48
N ASN A 235 -12.52 19.39 8.02
CA ASN A 235 -12.26 20.11 6.76
C ASN A 235 -11.53 19.29 5.69
N HIS A 236 -11.17 18.02 5.98
CA HIS A 236 -10.45 17.24 4.97
C HIS A 236 -11.29 16.93 3.74
N VAL A 237 -10.62 16.94 2.60
CA VAL A 237 -11.17 16.53 1.30
C VAL A 237 -10.50 15.24 0.89
N LYS A 238 -11.29 14.21 0.62
CA LYS A 238 -10.78 12.89 0.20
C LYS A 238 -10.39 12.89 -1.29
N PRO A 239 -9.43 12.05 -1.67
CA PRO A 239 -8.60 11.18 -0.82
C PRO A 239 -7.63 12.00 0.03
N ALA A 240 -7.41 11.59 1.29
CA ALA A 240 -6.70 12.36 2.29
C ALA A 240 -5.71 11.51 3.12
N THR A 241 -4.53 12.07 3.36
CA THR A 241 -3.55 11.57 4.31
C THR A 241 -3.05 12.69 5.22
N ALA A 242 -2.58 12.36 6.42
CA ALA A 242 -2.02 13.33 7.35
C ALA A 242 -0.65 12.86 7.87
N ASN A 243 0.25 13.82 8.08
CA ASN A 243 1.56 13.61 8.67
C ASN A 243 1.62 14.26 10.06
N MET A 244 2.00 13.49 11.06
CA MET A 244 2.33 13.98 12.39
C MET A 244 3.78 13.59 12.73
N SER A 245 4.72 14.44 12.33
CA SER A 245 6.13 14.30 12.69
C SER A 245 6.43 14.94 14.04
N LEU A 246 5.58 14.66 15.01
CA LEU A 246 5.62 15.19 16.36
C LEU A 246 5.18 14.11 17.37
N GLY A 247 5.47 14.33 18.63
CA GLY A 247 5.02 13.44 19.71
C GLY A 247 5.46 13.92 21.07
N GLY A 248 4.86 13.31 22.08
CA GLY A 248 5.15 13.59 23.47
C GLY A 248 4.87 12.36 24.34
N GLY A 249 4.83 12.55 25.66
CA GLY A 249 4.36 11.52 26.58
C GLY A 249 2.94 11.06 26.27
N ALA A 250 2.55 9.93 26.83
CA ALA A 250 1.24 9.33 26.64
C ALA A 250 0.09 10.31 26.93
N SER A 251 -0.79 10.53 25.95
CA SER A 251 -1.95 11.43 26.05
C SER A 251 -3.18 10.77 25.43
N THR A 252 -4.16 10.39 26.25
CA THR A 252 -5.41 9.79 25.78
C THR A 252 -6.20 10.76 24.89
N ALA A 253 -6.24 12.05 25.22
CA ALA A 253 -6.95 13.05 24.42
C ALA A 253 -6.37 13.18 22.99
N LEU A 254 -5.03 13.16 22.87
CA LEU A 254 -4.37 13.19 21.57
C LEU A 254 -4.65 11.90 20.77
N ASP A 255 -4.56 10.74 21.42
CA ASP A 255 -4.83 9.45 20.79
C ASP A 255 -6.28 9.35 20.28
N ASP A 256 -7.24 9.81 21.08
CA ASP A 256 -8.65 9.80 20.72
C ASP A 256 -8.97 10.75 19.55
N ALA A 257 -8.34 11.92 19.51
CA ALA A 257 -8.47 12.84 18.39
C ALA A 257 -7.95 12.23 17.08
N VAL A 258 -6.78 11.55 17.12
CA VAL A 258 -6.23 10.84 15.94
C VAL A 258 -7.15 9.71 15.51
N ARG A 259 -7.64 8.87 16.45
CA ARG A 259 -8.58 7.79 16.14
C ARG A 259 -9.87 8.31 15.49
N ALA A 260 -10.42 9.42 16.02
CA ALA A 260 -11.61 10.04 15.47
C ALA A 260 -11.40 10.54 14.03
N SER A 261 -10.24 11.12 13.73
CA SER A 261 -9.90 11.57 12.39
C SER A 261 -9.70 10.39 11.41
N ILE A 262 -9.05 9.33 11.85
CA ILE A 262 -8.90 8.09 11.07
C ILE A 262 -10.28 7.48 10.74
N ALA A 263 -11.19 7.45 11.71
CA ALA A 263 -12.56 6.96 11.51
C ALA A 263 -13.34 7.78 10.48
N ARG A 264 -12.97 9.04 10.22
CA ARG A 264 -13.52 9.88 9.15
C ARG A 264 -12.86 9.64 7.79
N GLY A 265 -11.81 8.80 7.75
CA GLY A 265 -11.18 8.34 6.51
C GLY A 265 -9.88 9.05 6.15
N VAL A 266 -9.24 9.74 7.09
CA VAL A 266 -7.89 10.29 6.90
C VAL A 266 -6.86 9.25 7.32
N THR A 267 -5.92 8.90 6.44
CA THR A 267 -4.82 7.99 6.78
C THR A 267 -3.69 8.76 7.44
N TYR A 268 -3.30 8.38 8.66
CA TYR A 268 -2.25 9.05 9.41
C TYR A 268 -0.93 8.27 9.35
N GLY A 269 0.17 8.97 9.01
CA GLY A 269 1.53 8.57 9.35
C GLY A 269 2.01 9.35 10.57
N VAL A 270 2.53 8.65 11.56
CA VAL A 270 2.99 9.25 12.83
C VAL A 270 4.41 8.81 13.18
N ALA A 271 5.22 9.72 13.70
CA ALA A 271 6.59 9.44 14.11
C ALA A 271 6.64 8.58 15.38
N ALA A 272 7.50 7.56 15.39
CA ALA A 272 7.68 6.69 16.56
C ALA A 272 8.32 7.42 17.76
N GLY A 273 9.05 8.51 17.51
CA GLY A 273 9.84 9.25 18.51
C GLY A 273 11.33 8.92 18.49
N ASN A 274 12.13 9.76 19.16
CA ASN A 274 13.59 9.79 19.03
C ASN A 274 14.33 9.56 20.37
N SER A 275 13.76 8.77 21.26
CA SER A 275 14.29 8.53 22.62
C SER A 275 14.97 7.18 22.79
N ASN A 276 15.13 6.39 21.69
CA ASN A 276 15.59 5.01 21.75
C ASN A 276 14.82 4.17 22.80
N ALA A 277 13.52 4.34 22.87
CA ALA A 277 12.62 3.74 23.86
C ALA A 277 11.47 3.00 23.18
N ASN A 278 10.68 2.24 23.95
CA ASN A 278 9.48 1.60 23.44
C ASN A 278 8.41 2.66 23.10
N ALA A 279 8.00 2.72 21.85
CA ALA A 279 7.06 3.70 21.31
C ALA A 279 5.65 3.63 21.93
N SER A 280 5.29 2.52 22.60
CA SER A 280 4.00 2.39 23.30
C SER A 280 3.80 3.39 24.45
N GLY A 281 4.88 4.00 24.94
CA GLY A 281 4.84 5.06 25.96
C GLY A 281 4.60 6.47 25.41
N PHE A 282 4.44 6.63 24.10
CA PHE A 282 4.39 7.94 23.43
C PHE A 282 3.11 8.12 22.59
N SER A 283 2.57 9.34 22.60
CA SER A 283 1.45 9.73 21.73
C SER A 283 1.92 10.72 20.67
N PRO A 284 1.41 10.59 19.40
CA PRO A 284 0.42 9.65 18.92
C PRO A 284 0.98 8.29 18.49
N ALA A 285 2.27 7.99 18.66
CA ALA A 285 2.94 6.76 18.19
C ALA A 285 2.24 5.45 18.63
N ARG A 286 1.57 5.47 19.79
CA ARG A 286 0.85 4.30 20.33
C ARG A 286 -0.56 4.08 19.73
N VAL A 287 -1.00 4.93 18.80
CA VAL A 287 -2.31 4.78 18.14
C VAL A 287 -2.21 3.72 17.05
N THR A 288 -2.64 2.51 17.33
CA THR A 288 -2.50 1.34 16.43
C THR A 288 -3.27 1.42 15.11
N GLN A 289 -4.17 2.39 14.96
CA GLN A 289 -4.88 2.66 13.69
C GLN A 289 -4.09 3.60 12.77
N ALA A 290 -3.11 4.33 13.28
CA ALA A 290 -2.17 5.13 12.50
C ALA A 290 -1.03 4.23 12.00
N ILE A 291 -0.27 4.70 11.00
CA ILE A 291 0.96 4.04 10.55
C ILE A 291 2.12 4.64 11.34
N THR A 292 2.63 3.90 12.32
CA THR A 292 3.73 4.35 13.18
C THR A 292 5.08 4.02 12.56
N VAL A 293 5.93 5.05 12.39
CA VAL A 293 7.13 4.99 11.56
C VAL A 293 8.41 5.15 12.38
N GLY A 294 9.27 4.13 12.34
CA GLY A 294 10.64 4.18 12.85
C GLY A 294 11.63 4.70 11.79
N ALA A 295 12.82 5.12 12.23
CA ALA A 295 13.85 5.66 11.35
C ALA A 295 14.99 4.69 11.09
N THR A 296 15.48 4.65 9.83
CA THR A 296 16.72 3.95 9.45
C THR A 296 17.81 4.89 8.98
N GLU A 297 19.04 4.39 9.10
CA GLU A 297 20.24 4.89 8.47
C GLU A 297 20.29 4.46 6.99
N ARG A 298 21.23 5.05 6.23
CA ARG A 298 21.50 4.68 4.82
C ARG A 298 21.96 3.23 4.64
N THR A 299 22.39 2.58 5.70
CA THR A 299 22.85 1.18 5.75
C THR A 299 21.72 0.18 6.08
N ASP A 300 20.48 0.63 6.13
CA ASP A 300 19.32 -0.12 6.63
C ASP A 300 19.37 -0.45 8.13
N ALA A 301 20.31 0.06 8.91
CA ALA A 301 20.29 -0.07 10.36
C ALA A 301 19.19 0.83 10.94
N ARG A 302 18.48 0.38 11.99
CA ARG A 302 17.65 1.28 12.78
C ARG A 302 18.53 2.41 13.33
N ALA A 303 18.10 3.65 13.13
CA ALA A 303 18.80 4.79 13.69
C ALA A 303 18.87 4.70 15.22
N SER A 304 20.02 5.01 15.80
CA SER A 304 20.27 4.81 17.24
C SER A 304 19.29 5.54 18.14
N TYR A 305 18.78 6.67 17.67
CA TYR A 305 17.75 7.47 18.36
C TYR A 305 16.34 6.94 18.19
N SER A 306 16.05 6.19 17.12
CA SER A 306 14.67 5.77 16.78
C SER A 306 14.04 4.96 17.90
N ASN A 307 12.84 5.31 18.29
CA ASN A 307 12.00 4.45 19.12
C ASN A 307 11.69 3.15 18.37
N PHE A 308 11.32 2.12 19.13
CA PHE A 308 11.08 0.75 18.68
C PHE A 308 9.87 0.13 19.39
N GLY A 309 9.50 -1.09 19.08
CA GLY A 309 8.46 -1.84 19.78
C GLY A 309 7.31 -2.27 18.88
N SER A 310 6.36 -3.01 19.45
CA SER A 310 5.27 -3.68 18.73
C SER A 310 4.22 -2.73 18.13
N VAL A 311 4.23 -1.46 18.50
CA VAL A 311 3.33 -0.45 17.94
C VAL A 311 3.85 0.18 16.65
N LEU A 312 5.11 -0.10 16.26
CA LEU A 312 5.61 0.30 14.95
C LEU A 312 4.99 -0.57 13.86
N ASP A 313 4.73 0.04 12.71
CA ASP A 313 4.26 -0.64 11.51
C ASP A 313 5.37 -0.86 10.49
N VAL A 314 6.24 0.15 10.34
CA VAL A 314 7.27 0.19 9.30
C VAL A 314 8.42 1.10 9.71
N PHE A 315 9.61 0.82 9.19
CA PHE A 315 10.77 1.72 9.21
C PHE A 315 10.90 2.42 7.86
N ALA A 316 11.44 3.63 7.85
CA ALA A 316 11.73 4.39 6.65
C ALA A 316 13.02 5.21 6.80
N PRO A 317 13.63 5.69 5.71
CA PRO A 317 14.80 6.56 5.76
C PRO A 317 14.59 7.79 6.63
N GLY A 318 15.39 7.94 7.69
CA GLY A 318 15.19 9.01 8.67
C GLY A 318 16.45 9.78 9.05
N SER A 319 17.66 9.27 8.75
CA SER A 319 18.92 9.92 9.10
C SER A 319 19.55 10.62 7.89
N GLY A 320 19.99 11.86 8.07
CA GLY A 320 20.65 12.63 7.02
C GLY A 320 19.74 12.87 5.81
N ILE A 321 18.48 13.20 6.04
CA ILE A 321 17.50 13.45 4.99
C ILE A 321 17.54 14.91 4.59
N THR A 322 17.76 15.18 3.31
CA THR A 322 17.76 16.52 2.71
C THR A 322 16.36 16.85 2.17
N SER A 323 15.85 18.03 2.50
CA SER A 323 14.57 18.53 2.01
C SER A 323 14.52 20.06 2.01
N SER A 324 13.39 20.65 1.61
CA SER A 324 13.17 22.10 1.64
C SER A 324 13.23 22.67 3.06
N TRP A 325 13.56 23.96 3.18
CA TRP A 325 13.67 24.66 4.47
C TRP A 325 12.99 26.03 4.39
N ASN A 326 12.67 26.61 5.56
CA ASN A 326 11.83 27.80 5.64
C ASN A 326 12.56 29.14 5.45
N THR A 327 13.89 29.18 5.41
CA THR A 327 14.66 30.44 5.41
C THR A 327 14.60 31.20 4.09
N SER A 328 14.29 30.53 2.98
CA SER A 328 13.97 31.16 1.68
C SER A 328 13.13 30.20 0.83
N ASP A 329 12.64 30.67 -0.35
CA ASP A 329 11.85 29.86 -1.27
C ASP A 329 12.66 28.77 -2.00
N THR A 330 13.99 28.74 -1.80
CA THR A 330 14.90 27.75 -2.40
C THR A 330 15.77 27.05 -1.36
N ALA A 331 15.62 27.40 -0.08
CA ALA A 331 16.47 26.90 1.00
C ALA A 331 16.26 25.39 1.21
N THR A 332 17.35 24.73 1.59
CA THR A 332 17.35 23.31 1.94
C THR A 332 18.03 23.08 3.27
N ASN A 333 17.74 21.99 3.92
CA ASN A 333 18.43 21.53 5.12
C ASN A 333 18.50 20.01 5.14
N THR A 334 19.49 19.48 5.87
CA THR A 334 19.67 18.04 6.06
C THR A 334 19.59 17.76 7.55
N ILE A 335 18.57 17.05 7.97
CA ILE A 335 18.31 16.72 9.38
C ILE A 335 17.94 15.24 9.56
N SER A 336 17.88 14.80 10.82
CA SER A 336 17.62 13.39 11.15
C SER A 336 16.51 13.29 12.19
N GLY A 337 15.72 12.23 12.12
CA GLY A 337 14.64 11.93 13.05
C GLY A 337 13.62 10.96 12.49
N THR A 338 12.82 10.34 13.35
CA THR A 338 11.60 9.66 12.93
C THR A 338 10.62 10.61 12.24
N SER A 339 10.75 11.90 12.52
CA SER A 339 10.09 13.01 11.82
C SER A 339 10.42 13.08 10.33
N MET A 340 11.61 12.62 9.90
CA MET A 340 12.02 12.59 8.49
C MET A 340 11.67 11.26 7.84
N ALA A 341 11.53 10.20 8.62
CA ALA A 341 11.06 8.90 8.15
C ALA A 341 9.55 8.91 7.81
N THR A 342 8.75 9.51 8.67
CA THR A 342 7.29 9.56 8.55
C THR A 342 6.79 10.13 7.21
N PRO A 343 7.31 11.27 6.71
CA PRO A 343 6.85 11.85 5.45
C PRO A 343 7.15 10.98 4.22
N HIS A 344 8.16 10.10 4.25
CA HIS A 344 8.35 9.10 3.20
C HIS A 344 7.13 8.15 3.13
N VAL A 345 6.64 7.68 4.27
CA VAL A 345 5.45 6.82 4.36
C VAL A 345 4.20 7.57 3.89
N VAL A 346 4.02 8.82 4.33
CA VAL A 346 2.87 9.64 3.91
C VAL A 346 2.90 9.93 2.42
N GLY A 347 4.08 10.15 1.84
CA GLY A 347 4.24 10.28 0.38
C GLY A 347 3.87 9.00 -0.37
N VAL A 348 4.30 7.82 0.12
CA VAL A 348 3.88 6.53 -0.47
C VAL A 348 2.38 6.31 -0.31
N THR A 349 1.80 6.69 0.84
CA THR A 349 0.35 6.68 1.08
C THR A 349 -0.39 7.54 0.04
N ALA A 350 0.11 8.76 -0.24
CA ALA A 350 -0.49 9.64 -1.25
C ALA A 350 -0.42 9.03 -2.66
N ARG A 351 0.70 8.40 -3.03
CA ARG A 351 0.83 7.68 -4.30
C ARG A 351 -0.15 6.50 -4.40
N TYR A 352 -0.34 5.75 -3.33
CA TYR A 352 -1.32 4.66 -3.28
C TYR A 352 -2.76 5.18 -3.43
N LEU A 353 -3.11 6.25 -2.71
CA LEU A 353 -4.43 6.86 -2.75
C LEU A 353 -4.77 7.48 -4.12
N GLN A 354 -3.81 7.92 -4.91
CA GLN A 354 -4.05 8.36 -6.29
C GLN A 354 -4.66 7.23 -7.14
N SER A 355 -4.18 6.01 -6.98
CA SER A 355 -4.69 4.84 -7.72
C SER A 355 -5.91 4.21 -7.04
N ASN A 356 -6.11 4.47 -5.75
CA ASN A 356 -7.14 3.86 -4.90
C ASN A 356 -7.87 4.92 -4.08
N PRO A 357 -8.58 5.89 -4.69
CA PRO A 357 -9.09 7.10 -4.00
C PRO A 357 -10.17 6.81 -2.95
N SER A 358 -10.82 5.65 -3.01
CA SER A 358 -11.83 5.21 -2.04
C SER A 358 -11.30 4.26 -0.97
N ALA A 359 -9.99 3.95 -0.98
CA ALA A 359 -9.41 3.05 0.01
C ALA A 359 -9.56 3.59 1.43
N THR A 360 -9.94 2.72 2.36
CA THR A 360 -10.04 3.06 3.78
C THR A 360 -8.65 3.19 4.41
N PRO A 361 -8.46 3.91 5.53
CA PRO A 361 -7.18 3.98 6.23
C PRO A 361 -6.60 2.61 6.57
N ALA A 362 -7.44 1.65 6.98
CA ALA A 362 -7.01 0.28 7.25
C ALA A 362 -6.50 -0.44 5.99
N THR A 363 -7.18 -0.27 4.85
CA THR A 363 -6.73 -0.81 3.56
C THR A 363 -5.39 -0.22 3.14
N VAL A 364 -5.23 1.10 3.31
CA VAL A 364 -3.96 1.80 3.01
C VAL A 364 -2.84 1.29 3.91
N SER A 365 -3.05 1.21 5.22
CA SER A 365 -2.06 0.69 6.17
C SER A 365 -1.64 -0.74 5.81
N SER A 366 -2.60 -1.60 5.50
CA SER A 366 -2.33 -2.97 5.04
C SER A 366 -1.52 -3.01 3.75
N ALA A 367 -1.81 -2.14 2.78
CA ALA A 367 -1.05 -2.06 1.53
C ALA A 367 0.40 -1.63 1.78
N ILE A 368 0.64 -0.62 2.62
CA ILE A 368 1.99 -0.14 2.97
C ILE A 368 2.79 -1.24 3.67
N THR A 369 2.20 -1.90 4.67
CA THR A 369 2.90 -2.91 5.47
C THR A 369 3.14 -4.23 4.74
N SER A 370 2.23 -4.62 3.84
CA SER A 370 2.36 -5.86 3.06
C SER A 370 3.38 -5.75 1.92
N THR A 371 3.58 -4.56 1.35
CA THR A 371 4.57 -4.31 0.30
C THR A 371 5.96 -3.99 0.85
N ALA A 372 6.09 -3.69 2.14
CA ALA A 372 7.36 -3.41 2.78
C ALA A 372 8.35 -4.57 2.65
N THR A 373 9.63 -4.24 2.46
CA THR A 373 10.69 -5.26 2.40
C THR A 373 10.95 -5.82 3.79
N LEU A 374 10.85 -7.14 3.92
CA LEU A 374 11.01 -7.83 5.20
C LEU A 374 12.47 -8.11 5.53
N ASN A 375 12.79 -8.09 6.82
CA ASN A 375 14.07 -8.55 7.39
C ASN A 375 15.32 -7.81 6.86
N LYS A 376 15.17 -6.53 6.46
CA LYS A 376 16.29 -5.69 6.02
C LYS A 376 16.82 -4.76 7.11
N VAL A 377 15.99 -4.40 8.07
CA VAL A 377 16.44 -3.48 9.13
C VAL A 377 17.36 -4.21 10.09
N THR A 378 18.61 -3.74 10.21
CA THR A 378 19.55 -4.24 11.21
C THR A 378 19.21 -3.65 12.56
N ASN A 379 19.15 -4.48 13.60
CA ASN A 379 18.79 -4.11 14.98
C ASN A 379 17.47 -3.33 15.09
N PRO A 380 16.34 -3.89 14.62
CA PRO A 380 15.07 -3.16 14.61
C PRO A 380 14.56 -2.78 16.01
N GLY A 381 15.13 -3.31 17.07
CA GLY A 381 14.68 -3.16 18.45
C GLY A 381 13.64 -4.22 18.84
N SER A 382 13.61 -4.54 20.14
CA SER A 382 12.76 -5.61 20.66
C SER A 382 11.28 -5.38 20.36
N GLY A 383 10.60 -6.37 19.82
CA GLY A 383 9.18 -6.35 19.50
C GLY A 383 8.81 -5.60 18.21
N SER A 384 9.74 -4.91 17.55
CA SER A 384 9.45 -4.21 16.30
C SER A 384 9.25 -5.17 15.14
N PRO A 385 8.27 -4.92 14.24
CA PRO A 385 8.21 -5.61 12.97
C PRO A 385 9.41 -5.20 12.10
N ASN A 386 10.13 -6.19 11.54
CA ASN A 386 11.25 -5.86 10.65
C ASN A 386 10.74 -5.65 9.22
N ARG A 387 10.13 -4.49 8.98
CA ARG A 387 9.58 -4.03 7.71
C ARG A 387 10.21 -2.71 7.33
N LEU A 388 10.84 -2.64 6.16
CA LEU A 388 11.40 -1.40 5.61
C LEU A 388 10.51 -0.91 4.48
N LEU A 389 10.16 0.37 4.50
CA LEU A 389 9.31 1.00 3.49
C LEU A 389 9.85 0.71 2.09
N PHE A 390 8.98 0.17 1.26
CA PHE A 390 9.25 -0.11 -0.15
C PHE A 390 8.00 0.14 -0.98
N ARG A 391 8.17 0.81 -2.09
CA ARG A 391 7.13 1.01 -3.08
C ARG A 391 7.71 0.76 -4.45
N ALA A 392 7.41 -0.40 -5.04
CA ALA A 392 7.82 -0.69 -6.41
C ALA A 392 7.38 0.46 -7.34
N PRO A 393 8.18 0.85 -8.33
CA PRO A 393 7.86 1.92 -9.27
C PRO A 393 6.52 1.73 -9.95
N THR A 394 6.20 0.48 -10.28
CA THR A 394 4.98 0.05 -11.01
C THR A 394 3.78 -0.25 -10.11
N ALA A 395 3.90 -0.10 -8.82
CA ALA A 395 2.86 -0.47 -7.86
C ALA A 395 1.95 0.71 -7.47
#